data_eecf1af3e50b42109e74fa552efb889f
#
_entry.id   eecf1af3e50b42109e74fa552efb889f
#
_cell.length_a   1.000
_cell.length_b   1.000
_cell.length_c   1.000
_cell.angle_alpha   90.00
_cell.angle_beta   90.00
_cell.angle_gamma   90.00
#
_symmetry.space_group_name_H-M   'P 1'
#
loop_
_entity.id
_entity.type
_entity.pdbx_description
1 polymer ?
#
loop_
_entity_poly.entity_id
_entity_poly.type
_entity_poly.pdbx_seq_one_letter_code
_entity_poly.pdbx_strand_id
1 'polypeptide(L)'
;MSNCAIVGTNWGDEGKGRMVDLLTEDFDVVVRYQGGGNAGHTVINEYGKFALHLLPSGIFRKGVVNILGNGVALDPENLWLEMQDVLAKGVALTPENFKISNRASLLLPWHRDLDALEEQRLQDKKYGSTKQGIAPFYSDKYQKKTIQAGELFYPEILKAHLADLLEWKNLTLTQVYRAPAYTMEMLEAWMNDFFEKIKPYICDTGAFLKDSQKNGKRILFEAQLGSLRDLDYGIYPYTTSSNTTAAFAPVGSGLPSAKIDSIVGVVKAYSTCVGEGPFVCELFGEEAEALRKAGFEYGAKTGRPRRVGPIDLVATRYGVEVQAATEIALTKLDVLSYLDKIPVCTQYLLQGEPTDNFPFPAALHAAKPVLQYLDGWKCDISSVRTWEDLPKAAQDYVTFIETAIGCPITYVSVGPERDSIIIRK
;
A
#
# COMPACT_ATOMS: atom_id res chain seq x y z
N MET A 1 -5.05 -14.74 -21.39
CA MET A 1 -5.38 -13.40 -20.87
C MET A 1 -4.90 -13.37 -19.46
N SER A 2 -3.97 -12.50 -19.13
CA SER A 2 -3.23 -12.55 -17.86
C SER A 2 -3.76 -11.52 -16.89
N ASN A 3 -4.18 -11.96 -15.69
CA ASN A 3 -4.38 -11.08 -14.55
C ASN A 3 -3.03 -10.81 -13.89
N CYS A 4 -2.84 -9.58 -13.42
CA CYS A 4 -1.61 -9.17 -12.76
C CYS A 4 -1.90 -8.61 -11.37
N ALA A 5 -0.99 -8.83 -10.43
CA ALA A 5 -1.00 -8.14 -9.14
C ALA A 5 0.24 -7.26 -9.00
N ILE A 6 0.05 -6.03 -8.53
CA ILE A 6 1.15 -5.13 -8.18
C ILE A 6 1.20 -5.02 -6.66
N VAL A 7 2.32 -5.47 -6.09
CA VAL A 7 2.52 -5.63 -4.65
C VAL A 7 3.80 -4.96 -4.17
N GLY A 8 3.86 -4.59 -2.89
CA GLY A 8 5.11 -4.15 -2.27
C GLY A 8 5.87 -5.32 -1.65
N THR A 9 7.17 -5.36 -1.79
CA THR A 9 8.00 -6.42 -1.22
C THR A 9 8.59 -6.07 0.14
N ASN A 10 8.63 -4.79 0.52
CA ASN A 10 9.28 -4.33 1.73
C ASN A 10 8.28 -3.70 2.73
N TRP A 11 8.55 -2.49 3.23
CA TRP A 11 7.74 -1.81 4.26
C TRP A 11 6.61 -0.93 3.73
N GLY A 12 6.38 -0.90 2.42
CA GLY A 12 5.46 0.04 1.77
C GLY A 12 6.18 1.27 1.20
N ASP A 13 5.43 2.14 0.54
CA ASP A 13 5.92 3.36 -0.13
C ASP A 13 6.97 3.11 -1.24
N GLU A 14 6.99 1.90 -1.82
CA GLU A 14 7.92 1.52 -2.90
C GLU A 14 7.59 2.19 -4.24
N GLY A 15 6.42 2.81 -4.40
CA GLY A 15 5.98 3.44 -5.64
C GLY A 15 4.96 2.61 -6.45
N LYS A 16 4.18 1.75 -5.77
CA LYS A 16 3.14 0.90 -6.40
C LYS A 16 2.13 1.69 -7.23
N GLY A 17 1.62 2.81 -6.72
CA GLY A 17 0.63 3.62 -7.44
C GLY A 17 1.11 4.07 -8.81
N ARG A 18 2.39 4.44 -8.94
CA ARG A 18 3.00 4.76 -10.23
C ARG A 18 3.05 3.55 -11.16
N MET A 19 3.41 2.37 -10.64
CA MET A 19 3.44 1.14 -11.43
C MET A 19 2.05 0.72 -11.87
N VAL A 20 1.02 0.90 -11.01
CA VAL A 20 -0.37 0.68 -11.38
C VAL A 20 -0.79 1.65 -12.50
N ASP A 21 -0.55 2.95 -12.34
CA ASP A 21 -0.87 3.95 -13.37
C ASP A 21 -0.20 3.65 -14.72
N LEU A 22 1.06 3.21 -14.70
CA LEU A 22 1.80 2.81 -15.90
C LEU A 22 1.17 1.58 -16.56
N LEU A 23 1.03 0.49 -15.82
CA LEU A 23 0.62 -0.81 -16.36
C LEU A 23 -0.88 -0.88 -16.66
N THR A 24 -1.69 0.03 -16.09
CA THR A 24 -3.14 0.07 -16.33
C THR A 24 -3.49 0.24 -17.83
N GLU A 25 -2.58 0.75 -18.64
CA GLU A 25 -2.78 0.84 -20.11
C GLU A 25 -3.10 -0.51 -20.75
N ASP A 26 -2.56 -1.57 -20.18
CA ASP A 26 -2.76 -2.94 -20.63
C ASP A 26 -3.95 -3.66 -20.00
N PHE A 27 -4.71 -3.01 -19.11
CA PHE A 27 -5.77 -3.65 -18.34
C PHE A 27 -7.13 -2.97 -18.51
N ASP A 28 -8.19 -3.75 -18.37
CA ASP A 28 -9.58 -3.27 -18.47
C ASP A 28 -10.18 -2.90 -17.13
N VAL A 29 -9.67 -3.53 -16.05
CA VAL A 29 -10.19 -3.37 -14.68
C VAL A 29 -9.04 -3.27 -13.71
N VAL A 30 -9.09 -2.30 -12.78
CA VAL A 30 -8.17 -2.17 -11.64
C VAL A 30 -8.94 -2.37 -10.35
N VAL A 31 -8.46 -3.26 -9.47
CA VAL A 31 -9.14 -3.58 -8.21
C VAL A 31 -8.20 -3.36 -7.03
N ARG A 32 -8.52 -2.43 -6.14
CA ARG A 32 -7.94 -2.41 -4.79
C ARG A 32 -8.62 -3.47 -3.93
N TYR A 33 -7.82 -4.37 -3.38
CA TYR A 33 -8.36 -5.54 -2.71
C TYR A 33 -8.21 -5.54 -1.19
N GLN A 34 -7.44 -4.60 -0.61
CA GLN A 34 -7.19 -4.53 0.84
C GLN A 34 -6.73 -3.13 1.28
N GLY A 35 -6.60 -2.94 2.60
CA GLY A 35 -6.15 -1.68 3.19
C GLY A 35 -7.26 -0.63 3.25
N GLY A 36 -6.89 0.60 3.47
CA GLY A 36 -7.80 1.73 3.61
C GLY A 36 -7.08 3.05 3.40
N GLY A 37 -7.50 4.11 4.07
CA GLY A 37 -6.92 5.45 3.97
C GLY A 37 -5.54 5.64 4.63
N ASN A 38 -4.89 4.57 5.10
CA ASN A 38 -3.65 4.61 5.89
C ASN A 38 -2.36 4.68 5.07
N ALA A 39 -2.41 4.48 3.76
CA ALA A 39 -1.26 4.68 2.87
C ALA A 39 -1.63 5.59 1.72
N GLY A 40 -0.64 6.25 1.12
CA GLY A 40 -0.82 7.14 -0.01
C GLY A 40 -0.10 6.64 -1.25
N HIS A 41 -0.80 6.56 -2.38
CA HIS A 41 -0.23 6.28 -3.67
C HIS A 41 -0.01 7.60 -4.43
N THR A 42 1.26 8.02 -4.56
CA THR A 42 1.57 9.21 -5.35
C THR A 42 1.60 8.86 -6.83
N VAL A 43 0.78 9.56 -7.60
CA VAL A 43 0.73 9.47 -9.08
C VAL A 43 0.98 10.87 -9.64
N ILE A 44 1.86 10.96 -10.64
CA ILE A 44 2.14 12.19 -11.38
C ILE A 44 1.85 11.92 -12.86
N ASN A 45 0.90 12.65 -13.41
CA ASN A 45 0.45 12.47 -14.78
C ASN A 45 -0.02 13.81 -15.40
N GLU A 46 -0.65 13.76 -16.56
CA GLU A 46 -1.17 14.92 -17.30
C GLU A 46 -2.22 15.75 -16.54
N TYR A 47 -2.91 15.16 -15.54
CA TYR A 47 -3.87 15.86 -14.67
C TYR A 47 -3.19 16.53 -13.47
N GLY A 48 -1.90 16.26 -13.23
CA GLY A 48 -1.11 16.82 -12.15
C GLY A 48 -0.60 15.77 -11.16
N LYS A 49 -0.33 16.22 -9.93
CA LYS A 49 0.14 15.37 -8.83
C LYS A 49 -1.02 15.02 -7.90
N PHE A 50 -1.17 13.73 -7.60
CA PHE A 50 -2.17 13.18 -6.69
C PHE A 50 -1.53 12.32 -5.61
N ALA A 51 -2.15 12.30 -4.45
CA ALA A 51 -1.84 11.36 -3.37
C ALA A 51 -3.12 10.58 -3.05
N LEU A 52 -3.34 9.48 -3.78
CA LEU A 52 -4.53 8.65 -3.62
C LEU A 52 -4.42 7.78 -2.37
N HIS A 53 -5.47 7.72 -1.58
CA HIS A 53 -5.55 6.90 -0.37
C HIS A 53 -6.50 5.72 -0.52
N LEU A 54 -7.66 5.91 -1.14
CA LEU A 54 -8.70 4.91 -1.36
C LEU A 54 -8.95 4.64 -2.83
N LEU A 55 -9.01 5.67 -3.67
CA LEU A 55 -9.23 5.48 -5.10
C LEU A 55 -8.11 4.62 -5.70
N PRO A 56 -8.45 3.67 -6.59
CA PRO A 56 -7.43 2.93 -7.35
C PRO A 56 -6.62 3.85 -8.25
N SER A 57 -5.33 3.57 -8.41
CA SER A 57 -4.41 4.39 -9.22
C SER A 57 -4.71 4.35 -10.73
N GLY A 58 -5.56 3.40 -11.18
CA GLY A 58 -6.04 3.31 -12.56
C GLY A 58 -7.12 4.34 -12.94
N ILE A 59 -7.61 5.15 -11.98
CA ILE A 59 -8.72 6.09 -12.20
C ILE A 59 -8.42 7.16 -13.27
N PHE A 60 -7.17 7.40 -13.57
CA PHE A 60 -6.73 8.37 -14.56
C PHE A 60 -6.80 7.84 -15.99
N ARG A 61 -7.06 6.54 -16.21
CA ARG A 61 -7.11 5.91 -17.53
C ARG A 61 -8.53 5.80 -18.03
N LYS A 62 -8.79 6.37 -19.21
CA LYS A 62 -10.09 6.26 -19.87
C LYS A 62 -10.38 4.83 -20.29
N GLY A 63 -11.63 4.39 -20.14
CA GLY A 63 -12.06 3.05 -20.53
C GLY A 63 -11.74 1.94 -19.52
N VAL A 64 -11.07 2.27 -18.42
CA VAL A 64 -10.74 1.33 -17.34
C VAL A 64 -11.77 1.45 -16.22
N VAL A 65 -12.25 0.31 -15.71
CA VAL A 65 -13.15 0.27 -14.55
C VAL A 65 -12.32 0.08 -13.29
N ASN A 66 -12.53 0.95 -12.32
CA ASN A 66 -11.81 0.95 -11.04
C ASN A 66 -12.72 0.46 -9.93
N ILE A 67 -12.22 -0.43 -9.06
CA ILE A 67 -13.05 -1.11 -8.05
C ILE A 67 -12.40 -1.05 -6.67
N LEU A 68 -13.21 -0.72 -5.66
CA LEU A 68 -12.92 -1.01 -4.26
C LEU A 68 -13.54 -2.36 -3.91
N GLY A 69 -12.69 -3.36 -3.65
CA GLY A 69 -13.10 -4.73 -3.38
C GLY A 69 -13.55 -4.99 -1.95
N ASN A 70 -13.96 -6.22 -1.66
CA ASN A 70 -14.50 -6.67 -0.37
C ASN A 70 -13.53 -6.48 0.81
N GLY A 71 -12.22 -6.55 0.54
CA GLY A 71 -11.18 -6.48 1.56
C GLY A 71 -10.85 -5.05 2.02
N VAL A 72 -11.34 -4.02 1.32
CA VAL A 72 -11.04 -2.62 1.63
C VAL A 72 -11.77 -2.17 2.89
N ALA A 73 -11.08 -1.41 3.74
CA ALA A 73 -11.68 -0.61 4.81
C ALA A 73 -12.27 0.66 4.17
N LEU A 74 -13.56 0.62 3.87
CA LEU A 74 -14.25 1.68 3.17
C LEU A 74 -14.56 2.84 4.10
N ASP A 75 -13.82 3.92 3.96
CA ASP A 75 -14.04 5.18 4.66
C ASP A 75 -14.81 6.15 3.76
N PRO A 76 -16.12 6.34 3.96
CA PRO A 76 -16.96 7.14 3.06
C PRO A 76 -16.57 8.62 3.01
N GLU A 77 -16.14 9.16 4.16
CA GLU A 77 -15.73 10.57 4.28
C GLU A 77 -14.44 10.84 3.51
N ASN A 78 -13.37 10.06 3.79
CA ASN A 78 -12.11 10.21 3.07
C ASN A 78 -12.26 9.91 1.58
N LEU A 79 -13.06 8.91 1.23
CA LEU A 79 -13.34 8.59 -0.15
C LEU A 79 -14.01 9.76 -0.89
N TRP A 80 -15.03 10.36 -0.27
CA TRP A 80 -15.74 11.48 -0.88
C TRP A 80 -14.83 12.70 -1.10
N LEU A 81 -14.01 13.04 -0.10
CA LEU A 81 -13.04 14.13 -0.23
C LEU A 81 -12.03 13.88 -1.35
N GLU A 82 -11.56 12.65 -1.47
CA GLU A 82 -10.62 12.25 -2.52
C GLU A 82 -11.30 12.28 -3.91
N MET A 83 -12.54 11.82 -4.02
CA MET A 83 -13.34 11.93 -5.24
C MET A 83 -13.50 13.38 -5.70
N GLN A 84 -13.77 14.31 -4.76
CA GLN A 84 -13.90 15.73 -5.07
C GLN A 84 -12.58 16.32 -5.61
N ASP A 85 -11.41 15.98 -5.02
CA ASP A 85 -10.11 16.45 -5.51
C ASP A 85 -9.83 15.96 -6.94
N VAL A 86 -10.14 14.71 -7.22
CA VAL A 86 -9.96 14.10 -8.55
C VAL A 86 -10.91 14.74 -9.57
N LEU A 87 -12.18 14.91 -9.22
CA LEU A 87 -13.18 15.57 -10.09
C LEU A 87 -12.82 17.03 -10.39
N ALA A 88 -12.34 17.79 -9.38
CA ALA A 88 -11.94 19.18 -9.53
C ALA A 88 -10.77 19.36 -10.52
N LYS A 89 -9.96 18.32 -10.71
CA LYS A 89 -8.85 18.30 -11.68
C LYS A 89 -9.25 17.73 -13.06
N GLY A 90 -10.55 17.53 -13.28
CA GLY A 90 -11.09 17.13 -14.58
C GLY A 90 -11.06 15.63 -14.88
N VAL A 91 -10.79 14.78 -13.87
CA VAL A 91 -10.90 13.33 -14.04
C VAL A 91 -12.35 12.91 -13.83
N ALA A 92 -12.93 12.21 -14.81
CA ALA A 92 -14.32 11.74 -14.72
C ALA A 92 -14.46 10.58 -13.73
N LEU A 93 -15.41 10.70 -12.82
CA LEU A 93 -15.81 9.64 -11.89
C LEU A 93 -17.31 9.39 -12.04
N THR A 94 -17.69 8.24 -12.54
CA THR A 94 -19.09 7.83 -12.75
C THR A 94 -19.31 6.39 -12.28
N PRO A 95 -20.54 5.95 -12.03
CA PRO A 95 -20.83 4.55 -11.68
C PRO A 95 -20.40 3.54 -12.74
N GLU A 96 -20.16 3.98 -13.98
CA GLU A 96 -19.66 3.12 -15.05
C GLU A 96 -18.17 2.81 -14.90
N ASN A 97 -17.35 3.80 -14.50
CA ASN A 97 -15.89 3.66 -14.43
C ASN A 97 -15.34 3.52 -13.02
N PHE A 98 -16.15 3.71 -11.97
CA PHE A 98 -15.79 3.48 -10.58
C PHE A 98 -16.88 2.72 -9.83
N LYS A 99 -16.49 1.68 -9.10
CA LYS A 99 -17.42 0.80 -8.39
C LYS A 99 -16.93 0.48 -6.99
N ILE A 100 -17.87 0.35 -6.07
CA ILE A 100 -17.62 -0.03 -4.68
C ILE A 100 -18.35 -1.35 -4.43
N SER A 101 -17.63 -2.32 -3.86
CA SER A 101 -18.25 -3.58 -3.48
C SER A 101 -19.34 -3.40 -2.43
N ASN A 102 -20.53 -3.95 -2.69
CA ASN A 102 -21.58 -4.03 -1.68
C ASN A 102 -21.19 -4.86 -0.44
N ARG A 103 -20.11 -5.66 -0.53
CA ARG A 103 -19.54 -6.45 0.57
C ARG A 103 -18.36 -5.76 1.26
N ALA A 104 -17.91 -4.59 0.80
CA ALA A 104 -16.93 -3.80 1.52
C ALA A 104 -17.50 -3.34 2.87
N SER A 105 -16.73 -3.48 3.94
CA SER A 105 -17.16 -3.02 5.26
C SER A 105 -16.85 -1.54 5.45
N LEU A 106 -17.74 -0.84 6.15
CA LEU A 106 -17.65 0.60 6.40
C LEU A 106 -16.73 0.89 7.60
N LEU A 107 -15.79 1.78 7.39
CA LEU A 107 -15.02 2.38 8.47
C LEU A 107 -15.85 3.54 9.06
N LEU A 108 -16.31 3.37 10.30
CA LEU A 108 -17.16 4.31 11.00
C LEU A 108 -16.33 5.29 11.84
N PRO A 109 -16.85 6.47 12.24
CA PRO A 109 -16.06 7.51 12.91
C PRO A 109 -15.32 7.03 14.15
N TRP A 110 -15.92 6.19 14.97
CA TRP A 110 -15.28 5.64 16.17
C TRP A 110 -14.01 4.82 15.92
N HIS A 111 -13.81 4.28 14.71
CA HIS A 111 -12.58 3.52 14.42
C HIS A 111 -11.35 4.43 14.45
N ARG A 112 -11.48 5.67 13.94
CA ARG A 112 -10.38 6.64 14.00
C ARG A 112 -10.10 7.09 15.42
N ASP A 113 -11.17 7.32 16.21
CA ASP A 113 -11.04 7.70 17.61
C ASP A 113 -10.38 6.59 18.43
N LEU A 114 -10.82 5.35 18.25
CA LEU A 114 -10.22 4.19 18.94
C LEU A 114 -8.74 3.99 18.58
N ASP A 115 -8.36 4.19 17.33
CA ASP A 115 -6.97 4.13 16.88
C ASP A 115 -6.12 5.22 17.56
N ALA A 116 -6.64 6.44 17.62
CA ALA A 116 -5.96 7.56 18.29
C ALA A 116 -5.86 7.36 19.80
N LEU A 117 -6.91 6.88 20.45
CA LEU A 117 -6.96 6.60 21.89
C LEU A 117 -6.00 5.47 22.28
N GLU A 118 -5.90 4.42 21.46
CA GLU A 118 -4.96 3.33 21.73
C GLU A 118 -3.50 3.78 21.58
N GLU A 119 -3.16 4.54 20.55
CA GLU A 119 -1.82 5.13 20.41
C GLU A 119 -1.47 6.04 21.60
N GLN A 120 -2.45 6.81 22.10
CA GLN A 120 -2.25 7.63 23.29
C GLN A 120 -2.04 6.77 24.55
N ARG A 121 -2.82 5.70 24.73
CA ARG A 121 -2.70 4.77 25.87
C ARG A 121 -1.34 4.06 25.90
N LEU A 122 -0.82 3.69 24.73
CA LEU A 122 0.46 2.98 24.60
C LEU A 122 1.69 3.86 24.90
N GLN A 123 1.58 5.17 24.82
CA GLN A 123 2.67 6.12 25.08
C GLN A 123 3.97 5.75 24.32
N ASP A 124 5.03 5.40 25.03
CA ASP A 124 6.32 5.02 24.43
C ASP A 124 6.30 3.66 23.74
N LYS A 125 5.27 2.85 23.96
CA LYS A 125 5.07 1.53 23.33
C LYS A 125 4.18 1.60 22.09
N LYS A 126 3.90 2.80 21.58
CA LYS A 126 3.05 3.02 20.39
C LYS A 126 3.61 2.32 19.15
N TYR A 127 2.71 1.93 18.27
CA TYR A 127 3.06 1.29 16.99
C TYR A 127 3.38 2.31 15.88
N GLY A 128 3.11 3.60 16.11
CA GLY A 128 3.22 4.65 15.11
C GLY A 128 2.09 4.62 14.09
N SER A 129 0.85 4.34 14.56
CA SER A 129 -0.34 4.31 13.73
C SER A 129 -0.55 5.62 12.97
N THR A 130 -1.13 5.51 11.79
CA THR A 130 -1.58 6.65 10.99
C THR A 130 -2.85 7.31 11.54
N LYS A 131 -3.47 6.73 12.55
CA LYS A 131 -4.74 7.16 13.15
C LYS A 131 -5.89 7.20 12.14
N GLN A 132 -5.84 6.31 11.17
CA GLN A 132 -6.90 6.15 10.16
C GLN A 132 -7.91 5.04 10.52
N GLY A 133 -7.85 4.52 11.75
CA GLY A 133 -8.81 3.55 12.26
C GLY A 133 -8.67 2.12 11.73
N ILE A 134 -7.53 1.78 11.13
CA ILE A 134 -7.35 0.51 10.43
C ILE A 134 -7.37 -0.69 11.38
N ALA A 135 -6.61 -0.64 12.48
CA ALA A 135 -6.56 -1.76 13.42
C ALA A 135 -7.92 -2.00 14.11
N PRO A 136 -8.59 -0.98 14.67
CA PRO A 136 -9.94 -1.15 15.21
C PRO A 136 -10.96 -1.65 14.18
N PHE A 137 -10.88 -1.16 12.94
CA PHE A 137 -11.78 -1.57 11.87
C PHE A 137 -11.64 -3.06 11.53
N TYR A 138 -10.42 -3.56 11.28
CA TYR A 138 -10.22 -4.98 10.96
C TYR A 138 -10.52 -5.88 12.16
N SER A 139 -10.22 -5.44 13.39
CA SER A 139 -10.67 -6.14 14.61
C SER A 139 -12.19 -6.34 14.60
N ASP A 140 -12.94 -5.28 14.34
CA ASP A 140 -14.40 -5.33 14.27
C ASP A 140 -14.90 -6.20 13.12
N LYS A 141 -14.26 -6.13 11.96
CA LYS A 141 -14.63 -6.96 10.82
C LYS A 141 -14.57 -8.45 11.16
N TYR A 142 -13.49 -8.90 11.79
CA TYR A 142 -13.35 -10.29 12.20
C TYR A 142 -14.23 -10.66 13.40
N GLN A 143 -14.59 -9.72 14.26
CA GLN A 143 -15.61 -9.88 15.29
C GLN A 143 -17.05 -9.84 14.75
N LYS A 144 -17.25 -9.58 13.44
CA LYS A 144 -18.56 -9.41 12.78
C LYS A 144 -19.34 -8.21 13.34
N LYS A 145 -18.64 -7.14 13.64
CA LYS A 145 -19.17 -5.88 14.22
C LYS A 145 -18.95 -4.69 13.28
N THR A 146 -19.17 -4.91 11.99
CA THR A 146 -19.10 -3.88 10.96
C THR A 146 -20.37 -3.90 10.11
N ILE A 147 -20.61 -2.84 9.39
CA ILE A 147 -21.68 -2.71 8.41
C ILE A 147 -21.08 -2.92 7.02
N GLN A 148 -21.72 -3.71 6.19
CA GLN A 148 -21.38 -3.82 4.77
C GLN A 148 -22.05 -2.71 3.97
N ALA A 149 -21.38 -2.20 2.93
CA ALA A 149 -21.90 -1.11 2.10
C ALA A 149 -23.27 -1.43 1.46
N GLY A 150 -23.55 -2.70 1.19
CA GLY A 150 -24.85 -3.13 0.68
C GLY A 150 -26.02 -2.91 1.64
N GLU A 151 -25.77 -2.81 2.95
CA GLU A 151 -26.83 -2.54 3.95
C GLU A 151 -27.43 -1.14 3.79
N LEU A 152 -26.71 -0.21 3.13
CA LEU A 152 -27.23 1.13 2.82
C LEU A 152 -28.49 1.13 1.97
N PHE A 153 -28.81 0.03 1.30
CA PHE A 153 -30.06 -0.15 0.55
C PHE A 153 -31.23 -0.67 1.37
N TYR A 154 -31.00 -0.99 2.68
CA TYR A 154 -31.99 -1.57 3.60
C TYR A 154 -32.06 -0.76 4.91
N PRO A 155 -32.67 0.46 4.90
CA PRO A 155 -32.60 1.42 6.01
C PRO A 155 -33.02 0.87 7.37
N GLU A 156 -34.06 0.06 7.42
CA GLU A 156 -34.57 -0.51 8.70
C GLU A 156 -33.58 -1.54 9.28
N ILE A 157 -32.97 -2.36 8.44
CA ILE A 157 -31.95 -3.35 8.85
C ILE A 157 -30.70 -2.59 9.31
N LEU A 158 -30.28 -1.60 8.54
CA LEU A 158 -29.12 -0.77 8.84
C LEU A 158 -29.27 -0.06 10.19
N LYS A 159 -30.46 0.55 10.46
CA LYS A 159 -30.72 1.26 11.71
C LYS A 159 -30.67 0.33 12.92
N ALA A 160 -31.29 -0.85 12.82
CA ALA A 160 -31.23 -1.86 13.89
C ALA A 160 -29.79 -2.33 14.15
N HIS A 161 -29.05 -2.64 13.10
CA HIS A 161 -27.66 -3.08 13.20
C HIS A 161 -26.75 -1.99 13.78
N LEU A 162 -26.93 -0.74 13.37
CA LEU A 162 -26.19 0.40 13.94
C LEU A 162 -26.44 0.59 15.43
N ALA A 163 -27.69 0.38 15.90
CA ALA A 163 -28.02 0.50 17.31
C ALA A 163 -27.26 -0.54 18.15
N ASP A 164 -27.23 -1.79 17.70
CA ASP A 164 -26.48 -2.87 18.36
C ASP A 164 -24.97 -2.58 18.40
N LEU A 165 -24.41 -2.09 17.28
CA LEU A 165 -22.98 -1.73 17.20
C LEU A 165 -22.65 -0.53 18.09
N LEU A 166 -23.53 0.47 18.13
CA LEU A 166 -23.36 1.66 18.94
C LEU A 166 -23.32 1.34 20.44
N GLU A 167 -24.22 0.47 20.93
CA GLU A 167 -24.19 0.01 22.32
C GLU A 167 -22.83 -0.60 22.66
N TRP A 168 -22.37 -1.54 21.85
CA TRP A 168 -21.07 -2.20 22.05
C TRP A 168 -19.89 -1.21 21.99
N LYS A 169 -19.88 -0.28 21.05
CA LYS A 169 -18.78 0.68 20.90
C LYS A 169 -18.73 1.67 22.02
N ASN A 170 -19.88 2.12 22.49
CA ASN A 170 -19.94 3.01 23.63
C ASN A 170 -19.42 2.37 24.92
N LEU A 171 -19.63 1.06 25.13
CA LEU A 171 -18.99 0.34 26.24
C LEU A 171 -17.46 0.43 26.14
N THR A 172 -16.89 0.21 24.96
CA THR A 172 -15.44 0.32 24.76
C THR A 172 -14.94 1.75 24.96
N LEU A 173 -15.59 2.72 24.35
CA LEU A 173 -15.20 4.14 24.46
C LEU A 173 -15.26 4.63 25.90
N THR A 174 -16.38 4.39 26.60
CA THR A 174 -16.62 4.97 27.93
C THR A 174 -15.92 4.21 29.05
N GLN A 175 -15.91 2.86 29.01
CA GLN A 175 -15.40 2.05 30.12
C GLN A 175 -13.90 1.77 29.98
N VAL A 176 -13.40 1.58 28.76
CA VAL A 176 -11.97 1.29 28.54
C VAL A 176 -11.17 2.58 28.39
N TYR A 177 -11.61 3.47 27.49
CA TYR A 177 -10.85 4.67 27.15
C TYR A 177 -11.31 5.94 27.90
N ARG A 178 -12.45 5.90 28.62
CA ARG A 178 -13.05 7.06 29.30
C ARG A 178 -13.28 8.23 28.34
N ALA A 179 -13.60 7.92 27.10
CA ALA A 179 -13.90 8.87 26.04
C ALA A 179 -15.43 9.11 25.94
N PRO A 180 -15.86 10.18 25.29
CA PRO A 180 -17.28 10.45 25.05
C PRO A 180 -17.96 9.33 24.25
N ALA A 181 -19.24 9.08 24.56
CA ALA A 181 -20.07 8.18 23.80
C ALA A 181 -20.56 8.84 22.51
N TYR A 182 -20.78 8.02 21.48
CA TYR A 182 -21.54 8.42 20.28
C TYR A 182 -23.04 8.30 20.55
N THR A 183 -23.84 9.12 19.86
CA THR A 183 -25.29 8.99 19.82
C THR A 183 -25.76 8.52 18.45
N MET A 184 -26.98 8.00 18.35
CA MET A 184 -27.54 7.60 17.06
C MET A 184 -27.66 8.81 16.12
N GLU A 185 -28.05 9.96 16.64
CA GLU A 185 -28.20 11.22 15.87
C GLU A 185 -26.86 11.65 15.25
N MET A 186 -25.74 11.49 15.97
CA MET A 186 -24.40 11.78 15.43
C MET A 186 -24.07 10.85 14.26
N LEU A 187 -24.39 9.57 14.37
CA LEU A 187 -24.16 8.61 13.32
C LEU A 187 -25.07 8.83 12.11
N GLU A 188 -26.36 9.07 12.34
CA GLU A 188 -27.32 9.36 11.28
C GLU A 188 -26.91 10.63 10.50
N ALA A 189 -26.48 11.69 11.20
CA ALA A 189 -25.98 12.91 10.56
C ALA A 189 -24.74 12.61 9.67
N TRP A 190 -23.75 11.91 10.21
CA TRP A 190 -22.57 11.54 9.46
C TRP A 190 -22.88 10.64 8.25
N MET A 191 -23.80 9.70 8.41
CA MET A 191 -24.28 8.85 7.32
C MET A 191 -24.94 9.65 6.21
N ASN A 192 -25.84 10.57 6.56
CA ASN A 192 -26.52 11.43 5.59
C ASN A 192 -25.53 12.30 4.81
N ASP A 193 -24.44 12.73 5.45
CA ASP A 193 -23.41 13.54 4.80
C ASP A 193 -22.60 12.79 3.75
N PHE A 194 -22.37 11.49 3.93
CA PHE A 194 -21.42 10.76 3.09
C PHE A 194 -22.02 9.58 2.32
N PHE A 195 -23.01 8.87 2.88
CA PHE A 195 -23.52 7.65 2.25
C PHE A 195 -24.29 7.90 0.95
N GLU A 196 -25.16 8.90 0.93
CA GLU A 196 -25.91 9.24 -0.29
C GLU A 196 -24.97 9.62 -1.47
N LYS A 197 -23.78 10.14 -1.15
CA LYS A 197 -22.77 10.53 -2.15
C LYS A 197 -22.04 9.35 -2.74
N ILE A 198 -21.81 8.29 -1.97
CA ILE A 198 -21.11 7.08 -2.46
C ILE A 198 -22.04 5.97 -2.93
N LYS A 199 -23.32 6.01 -2.51
CA LYS A 199 -24.35 5.01 -2.82
C LYS A 199 -24.50 4.69 -4.31
N PRO A 200 -24.44 5.66 -5.25
CA PRO A 200 -24.53 5.39 -6.69
C PRO A 200 -23.44 4.46 -7.22
N TYR A 201 -22.29 4.38 -6.53
CA TYR A 201 -21.14 3.57 -6.93
C TYR A 201 -21.18 2.15 -6.36
N ILE A 202 -22.08 1.87 -5.39
CA ILE A 202 -22.15 0.58 -4.69
C ILE A 202 -22.93 -0.42 -5.55
N CYS A 203 -22.30 -1.57 -5.83
CA CYS A 203 -22.91 -2.65 -6.61
C CYS A 203 -22.32 -4.01 -6.25
N ASP A 204 -22.86 -5.09 -6.82
CA ASP A 204 -22.25 -6.41 -6.77
C ASP A 204 -21.02 -6.48 -7.68
N THR A 205 -19.87 -6.08 -7.13
CA THR A 205 -18.59 -6.11 -7.87
C THR A 205 -18.11 -7.54 -8.13
N GLY A 206 -18.52 -8.51 -7.31
CA GLY A 206 -18.19 -9.91 -7.55
C GLY A 206 -18.83 -10.46 -8.83
N ALA A 207 -20.11 -10.16 -9.03
CA ALA A 207 -20.79 -10.48 -10.29
C ALA A 207 -20.15 -9.77 -11.48
N PHE A 208 -19.87 -8.46 -11.35
CA PHE A 208 -19.20 -7.67 -12.39
C PHE A 208 -17.84 -8.26 -12.78
N LEU A 209 -16.99 -8.60 -11.79
CA LEU A 209 -15.66 -9.17 -12.04
C LEU A 209 -15.74 -10.56 -12.69
N LYS A 210 -16.70 -11.38 -12.26
CA LYS A 210 -16.95 -12.70 -12.87
C LYS A 210 -17.34 -12.57 -14.34
N ASP A 211 -18.19 -11.62 -14.66
CA ASP A 211 -18.61 -11.37 -16.05
C ASP A 211 -17.47 -10.75 -16.87
N SER A 212 -16.70 -9.85 -16.29
CA SER A 212 -15.48 -9.31 -16.91
C SER A 212 -14.49 -10.43 -17.28
N GLN A 213 -14.23 -11.35 -16.34
CA GLN A 213 -13.35 -12.50 -16.59
C GLN A 213 -13.89 -13.41 -17.71
N LYS A 214 -15.20 -13.70 -17.74
CA LYS A 214 -15.83 -14.49 -18.82
C LYS A 214 -15.70 -13.84 -20.18
N ASN A 215 -15.76 -12.50 -20.22
CA ASN A 215 -15.62 -11.70 -21.44
C ASN A 215 -14.16 -11.43 -21.80
N GLY A 216 -13.22 -12.10 -21.13
CA GLY A 216 -11.81 -12.01 -21.45
C GLY A 216 -11.15 -10.70 -21.06
N LYS A 217 -11.71 -9.94 -20.15
CA LYS A 217 -11.11 -8.72 -19.61
C LYS A 217 -9.91 -9.02 -18.73
N ARG A 218 -8.87 -8.18 -18.84
CA ARG A 218 -7.66 -8.26 -18.02
C ARG A 218 -7.86 -7.46 -16.75
N ILE A 219 -7.53 -8.08 -15.59
CA ILE A 219 -7.73 -7.49 -14.27
C ILE A 219 -6.36 -7.24 -13.62
N LEU A 220 -6.16 -6.02 -13.15
CA LEU A 220 -5.01 -5.58 -12.36
C LEU A 220 -5.41 -5.46 -10.89
N PHE A 221 -4.74 -6.20 -10.01
CA PHE A 221 -4.93 -6.12 -8.57
C PHE A 221 -3.91 -5.18 -7.96
N GLU A 222 -4.37 -4.13 -7.29
CA GLU A 222 -3.56 -3.11 -6.65
C GLU A 222 -3.49 -3.36 -5.14
N ALA A 223 -2.28 -3.69 -4.64
CA ALA A 223 -2.01 -3.80 -3.22
C ALA A 223 -1.69 -2.46 -2.56
N GLN A 224 -1.79 -2.45 -1.26
CA GLN A 224 -1.34 -1.36 -0.40
C GLN A 224 -0.28 -1.87 0.59
N LEU A 225 0.68 -1.01 0.98
CA LEU A 225 1.82 -1.38 1.84
C LEU A 225 2.73 -2.44 1.19
N GLY A 226 3.37 -3.30 1.97
CA GLY A 226 4.29 -4.31 1.47
C GLY A 226 4.39 -5.51 2.42
N SER A 227 5.14 -6.54 2.03
CA SER A 227 5.26 -7.83 2.73
C SER A 227 5.61 -7.70 4.21
N LEU A 228 6.54 -6.78 4.54
CA LEU A 228 6.98 -6.60 5.93
C LEU A 228 5.96 -5.87 6.81
N ARG A 229 4.87 -5.37 6.22
CA ARG A 229 3.72 -4.81 6.92
C ARG A 229 2.49 -5.71 6.83
N ASP A 230 2.59 -6.90 6.25
CA ASP A 230 1.52 -7.89 6.24
C ASP A 230 1.19 -8.36 7.66
N LEU A 231 -0.08 -8.65 7.92
CA LEU A 231 -0.53 -9.07 9.25
C LEU A 231 0.12 -10.39 9.69
N ASP A 232 0.25 -11.35 8.77
CA ASP A 232 0.70 -12.71 9.06
C ASP A 232 2.20 -12.91 8.80
N TYR A 233 2.74 -12.24 7.76
CA TYR A 233 4.13 -12.41 7.31
C TYR A 233 5.05 -11.25 7.65
N GLY A 234 4.51 -10.13 8.15
CA GLY A 234 5.28 -8.92 8.45
C GLY A 234 6.03 -8.97 9.78
N ILE A 235 6.62 -7.84 10.13
CA ILE A 235 7.40 -7.65 11.36
C ILE A 235 6.48 -7.44 12.58
N TYR A 236 5.59 -8.39 12.85
CA TYR A 236 4.61 -8.33 13.93
C TYR A 236 5.25 -7.96 15.28
N PRO A 237 4.65 -7.05 16.10
CA PRO A 237 3.34 -6.42 15.94
C PRO A 237 3.32 -5.10 15.13
N TYR A 238 4.41 -4.71 14.50
CA TYR A 238 4.54 -3.48 13.73
C TYR A 238 4.03 -3.65 12.28
N THR A 239 2.84 -4.22 12.14
CA THR A 239 2.18 -4.52 10.87
C THR A 239 0.96 -3.64 10.65
N THR A 240 0.40 -3.66 9.43
CA THR A 240 -1.00 -3.28 9.22
C THR A 240 -1.91 -4.43 9.62
N SER A 241 -3.19 -4.16 9.84
CA SER A 241 -4.17 -5.21 10.22
C SER A 241 -4.86 -5.83 9.00
N SER A 242 -4.21 -5.81 7.84
CA SER A 242 -4.73 -6.41 6.60
C SER A 242 -3.67 -7.27 5.91
N ASN A 243 -4.12 -8.17 5.03
CA ASN A 243 -3.25 -9.03 4.25
C ASN A 243 -2.79 -8.29 2.98
N THR A 244 -1.49 -8.01 2.91
CA THR A 244 -0.87 -7.26 1.81
C THR A 244 -0.37 -8.14 0.67
N THR A 245 -0.48 -9.46 0.84
CA THR A 245 0.03 -10.44 -0.12
C THR A 245 -0.82 -10.53 -1.38
N ALA A 246 -0.19 -10.85 -2.52
CA ALA A 246 -0.89 -11.14 -3.77
C ALA A 246 -1.89 -12.29 -3.62
N ALA A 247 -1.58 -13.28 -2.76
CA ALA A 247 -2.46 -14.41 -2.47
C ALA A 247 -3.83 -14.01 -1.92
N PHE A 248 -3.95 -12.85 -1.28
CA PHE A 248 -5.21 -12.32 -0.78
C PHE A 248 -6.03 -11.59 -1.86
N ALA A 249 -5.43 -11.20 -2.99
CA ALA A 249 -6.10 -10.41 -4.01
C ALA A 249 -7.39 -11.05 -4.56
N PRO A 250 -7.46 -12.34 -4.86
CA PRO A 250 -8.71 -12.99 -5.29
C PRO A 250 -9.84 -12.85 -4.26
N VAL A 251 -9.55 -13.06 -2.99
CA VAL A 251 -10.53 -12.98 -1.89
C VAL A 251 -10.93 -11.53 -1.64
N GLY A 252 -9.94 -10.66 -1.50
CA GLY A 252 -10.15 -9.25 -1.19
C GLY A 252 -10.82 -8.46 -2.32
N SER A 253 -10.67 -8.87 -3.57
CA SER A 253 -11.36 -8.27 -4.71
C SER A 253 -12.84 -8.67 -4.80
N GLY A 254 -13.22 -9.83 -4.23
CA GLY A 254 -14.54 -10.44 -4.41
C GLY A 254 -14.63 -11.40 -5.60
N LEU A 255 -13.49 -11.81 -6.17
CA LEU A 255 -13.39 -12.81 -7.24
C LEU A 255 -12.49 -13.98 -6.79
N PRO A 256 -12.94 -14.84 -5.86
CA PRO A 256 -12.09 -15.87 -5.24
C PRO A 256 -11.59 -16.93 -6.24
N SER A 257 -12.19 -17.00 -7.43
CA SER A 257 -11.76 -17.89 -8.51
C SER A 257 -10.69 -17.27 -9.44
N ALA A 258 -10.28 -16.02 -9.20
CA ALA A 258 -9.27 -15.38 -10.04
C ALA A 258 -7.92 -16.13 -9.92
N LYS A 259 -7.31 -16.38 -11.07
CA LYS A 259 -5.90 -16.76 -11.16
C LYS A 259 -5.08 -15.52 -11.44
N ILE A 260 -3.97 -15.38 -10.76
CA ILE A 260 -2.99 -14.32 -10.98
C ILE A 260 -1.87 -14.95 -11.80
N ASP A 261 -1.66 -14.44 -13.00
CA ASP A 261 -0.70 -15.00 -13.95
C ASP A 261 0.69 -14.36 -13.80
N SER A 262 0.73 -13.08 -13.39
CA SER A 262 1.98 -12.37 -13.07
C SER A 262 1.84 -11.54 -11.80
N ILE A 263 2.92 -11.45 -11.04
CA ILE A 263 3.00 -10.67 -9.80
C ILE A 263 4.22 -9.76 -9.91
N VAL A 264 3.96 -8.46 -10.06
CA VAL A 264 5.00 -7.43 -10.10
C VAL A 264 5.28 -6.97 -8.67
N GLY A 265 6.41 -7.40 -8.13
CA GLY A 265 6.93 -6.91 -6.85
C GLY A 265 7.59 -5.54 -7.02
N VAL A 266 7.17 -4.54 -6.27
CA VAL A 266 7.79 -3.22 -6.31
C VAL A 266 8.81 -3.09 -5.20
N VAL A 267 10.04 -2.70 -5.57
CA VAL A 267 11.21 -2.52 -4.69
C VAL A 267 11.79 -1.13 -4.94
N LYS A 268 12.22 -0.43 -3.89
CA LYS A 268 13.08 0.76 -4.07
C LYS A 268 14.54 0.36 -4.20
N ALA A 269 15.32 1.15 -4.91
CA ALA A 269 16.78 1.01 -4.95
C ALA A 269 17.47 1.24 -3.58
N TYR A 270 16.72 1.64 -2.57
CA TYR A 270 17.12 1.77 -1.16
C TYR A 270 15.91 1.46 -0.27
N SER A 271 16.11 1.31 1.04
CA SER A 271 15.01 0.96 1.93
C SER A 271 14.43 2.17 2.65
N THR A 272 13.10 2.18 2.82
CA THR A 272 12.39 3.14 3.67
C THR A 272 11.38 2.45 4.55
N CYS A 273 11.18 2.99 5.75
CA CYS A 273 10.20 2.48 6.69
C CYS A 273 9.41 3.62 7.31
N VAL A 274 8.09 3.50 7.34
CA VAL A 274 7.19 4.39 8.07
C VAL A 274 6.64 3.65 9.28
N GLY A 275 6.53 4.32 10.44
CA GLY A 275 6.11 3.70 11.69
C GLY A 275 7.26 3.05 12.45
N GLU A 276 6.91 2.42 13.56
CA GLU A 276 7.85 1.80 14.49
C GLU A 276 8.26 0.38 14.04
N GLY A 277 9.09 -0.25 14.86
CA GLY A 277 9.57 -1.61 14.65
C GLY A 277 10.99 -1.71 14.13
N PRO A 278 11.56 -2.92 14.09
CA PRO A 278 12.94 -3.13 13.67
C PRO A 278 13.15 -2.79 12.18
N PHE A 279 14.22 -2.07 11.92
CA PHE A 279 14.71 -1.73 10.59
C PHE A 279 16.22 -1.89 10.60
N VAL A 280 16.71 -3.09 10.30
CA VAL A 280 18.09 -3.56 10.59
C VAL A 280 19.16 -2.67 9.95
N CYS A 281 18.93 -2.17 8.75
CA CYS A 281 19.90 -1.34 8.02
C CYS A 281 19.59 0.16 8.08
N GLU A 282 18.89 0.63 9.14
CA GLU A 282 18.55 2.04 9.30
C GLU A 282 19.78 2.93 9.41
N LEU A 283 19.79 4.01 8.64
CA LEU A 283 20.80 5.08 8.70
C LEU A 283 20.38 6.18 9.67
N PHE A 284 21.38 6.84 10.24
CA PHE A 284 21.20 7.95 11.16
C PHE A 284 22.10 9.14 10.77
N GLY A 285 21.86 10.30 11.39
CA GLY A 285 22.69 11.49 11.19
C GLY A 285 22.70 12.01 9.73
N GLU A 286 23.87 12.46 9.28
CA GLU A 286 24.04 13.13 7.99
C GLU A 286 23.77 12.22 6.78
N GLU A 287 24.14 10.95 6.85
CA GLU A 287 23.88 9.98 5.78
C GLU A 287 22.38 9.76 5.55
N ALA A 288 21.63 9.62 6.64
CA ALA A 288 20.18 9.48 6.57
C ALA A 288 19.53 10.74 5.99
N GLU A 289 20.02 11.93 6.40
CA GLU A 289 19.48 13.20 5.93
C GLU A 289 19.80 13.44 4.46
N ALA A 290 20.99 13.07 4.00
CA ALA A 290 21.36 13.13 2.58
C ALA A 290 20.44 12.26 1.72
N LEU A 291 20.18 11.00 2.15
CA LEU A 291 19.28 10.10 1.41
C LEU A 291 17.82 10.59 1.44
N ARG A 292 17.34 11.12 2.59
CA ARG A 292 15.98 11.71 2.66
C ARG A 292 15.82 12.89 1.70
N LYS A 293 16.78 13.79 1.64
CA LYS A 293 16.76 14.95 0.72
C LYS A 293 16.79 14.50 -0.74
N ALA A 294 17.69 13.59 -1.08
CA ALA A 294 17.81 13.09 -2.45
C ALA A 294 16.52 12.36 -2.90
N GLY A 295 15.91 11.55 -2.01
CA GLY A 295 14.73 10.77 -2.31
C GLY A 295 13.39 11.47 -2.02
N PHE A 296 13.38 12.70 -1.48
CA PHE A 296 12.17 13.38 -0.96
C PHE A 296 11.38 12.50 0.02
N GLU A 297 12.10 11.83 0.95
CA GLU A 297 11.51 10.86 1.87
C GLU A 297 10.91 11.53 3.10
N TYR A 298 9.79 12.23 2.84
CA TYR A 298 8.95 12.88 3.86
C TYR A 298 7.49 12.49 3.65
N GLY A 299 6.72 12.42 4.75
CA GLY A 299 5.29 12.09 4.68
C GLY A 299 4.49 13.15 3.94
N ALA A 300 3.68 12.75 2.96
CA ALA A 300 2.96 13.67 2.08
C ALA A 300 1.99 14.62 2.84
N LYS A 301 1.34 14.14 3.92
CA LYS A 301 0.44 14.95 4.75
C LYS A 301 1.13 15.62 5.93
N THR A 302 2.08 14.94 6.55
CA THR A 302 2.65 15.36 7.85
C THR A 302 4.01 16.01 7.74
N GLY A 303 4.69 15.89 6.60
CA GLY A 303 6.10 16.30 6.45
C GLY A 303 7.08 15.49 7.33
N ARG A 304 6.60 14.47 8.05
CA ARG A 304 7.45 13.66 8.95
C ARG A 304 8.55 12.95 8.14
N PRO A 305 9.83 13.05 8.55
CA PRO A 305 10.91 12.35 7.88
C PRO A 305 10.72 10.84 8.00
N ARG A 306 10.89 10.13 6.88
CA ARG A 306 10.89 8.66 6.86
C ARG A 306 12.21 8.13 7.39
N ARG A 307 12.17 6.95 7.99
CA ARG A 307 13.35 6.15 8.29
C ARG A 307 13.90 5.62 6.96
N VAL A 308 15.20 5.71 6.76
CA VAL A 308 15.86 5.36 5.49
C VAL A 308 17.08 4.49 5.74
N GLY A 309 17.46 3.69 4.76
CA GLY A 309 18.65 2.84 4.81
C GLY A 309 19.05 2.35 3.42
N PRO A 310 20.22 1.69 3.28
CA PRO A 310 20.58 1.00 2.05
C PRO A 310 19.51 -0.03 1.69
N ILE A 311 19.52 -0.51 0.45
CA ILE A 311 18.67 -1.64 0.09
C ILE A 311 19.00 -2.83 1.00
N ASP A 312 17.96 -3.44 1.54
CA ASP A 312 18.07 -4.61 2.41
C ASP A 312 17.68 -5.86 1.61
N LEU A 313 18.70 -6.59 1.14
CA LEU A 313 18.47 -7.75 0.29
C LEU A 313 17.92 -8.96 1.05
N VAL A 314 18.19 -9.05 2.37
CA VAL A 314 17.61 -10.11 3.21
C VAL A 314 16.10 -9.92 3.31
N ALA A 315 15.68 -8.70 3.66
CA ALA A 315 14.27 -8.32 3.74
C ALA A 315 13.57 -8.37 2.37
N THR A 316 14.25 -7.91 1.31
CA THR A 316 13.68 -7.88 -0.04
C THR A 316 13.47 -9.29 -0.59
N ARG A 317 14.44 -10.19 -0.43
CA ARG A 317 14.30 -11.60 -0.85
C ARG A 317 13.12 -12.27 -0.15
N TYR A 318 13.03 -12.12 1.16
CA TYR A 318 11.89 -12.61 1.93
C TYR A 318 10.57 -12.05 1.40
N GLY A 319 10.52 -10.75 1.14
CA GLY A 319 9.31 -10.11 0.60
C GLY A 319 8.94 -10.61 -0.80
N VAL A 320 9.91 -10.88 -1.66
CA VAL A 320 9.71 -11.49 -2.99
C VAL A 320 9.11 -12.89 -2.85
N GLU A 321 9.63 -13.72 -1.94
CA GLU A 321 9.12 -15.06 -1.65
C GLU A 321 7.68 -15.01 -1.10
N VAL A 322 7.41 -14.17 -0.12
CA VAL A 322 6.06 -14.01 0.48
C VAL A 322 5.02 -13.58 -0.55
N GLN A 323 5.42 -12.72 -1.49
CA GLN A 323 4.54 -12.28 -2.57
C GLN A 323 4.43 -13.30 -3.71
N ALA A 324 5.31 -14.29 -3.77
CA ALA A 324 5.51 -15.13 -4.95
C ALA A 324 5.71 -14.28 -6.22
N ALA A 325 6.51 -13.20 -6.13
CA ALA A 325 6.70 -12.26 -7.22
C ALA A 325 7.36 -12.96 -8.42
N THR A 326 6.82 -12.73 -9.60
CA THR A 326 7.34 -13.30 -10.86
C THR A 326 8.30 -12.35 -11.55
N GLU A 327 8.21 -11.07 -11.25
CA GLU A 327 9.06 -10.01 -11.78
C GLU A 327 9.07 -8.80 -10.85
N ILE A 328 10.08 -7.95 -10.98
CA ILE A 328 10.31 -6.80 -10.12
C ILE A 328 10.29 -5.49 -10.90
N ALA A 329 9.67 -4.49 -10.27
CA ALA A 329 9.84 -3.10 -10.62
C ALA A 329 10.75 -2.42 -9.59
N LEU A 330 11.99 -2.11 -9.99
CA LEU A 330 12.96 -1.38 -9.17
C LEU A 330 12.75 0.12 -9.36
N THR A 331 12.38 0.81 -8.30
CA THR A 331 12.05 2.24 -8.34
C THR A 331 13.14 3.11 -7.74
N LYS A 332 13.17 4.39 -8.13
CA LYS A 332 14.04 5.42 -7.53
C LYS A 332 15.55 5.14 -7.66
N LEU A 333 15.98 4.55 -8.77
CA LEU A 333 17.40 4.33 -9.03
C LEU A 333 18.17 5.66 -9.13
N ASP A 334 17.56 6.68 -9.73
CA ASP A 334 18.06 8.05 -9.87
C ASP A 334 18.48 8.69 -8.54
N VAL A 335 17.81 8.35 -7.46
CA VAL A 335 18.08 8.91 -6.12
C VAL A 335 19.50 8.61 -5.64
N LEU A 336 20.09 7.50 -6.05
CA LEU A 336 21.44 7.09 -5.63
C LEU A 336 22.57 7.74 -6.44
N SER A 337 22.27 8.56 -7.45
CA SER A 337 23.25 9.19 -8.35
C SER A 337 24.28 10.10 -7.66
N TYR A 338 24.04 10.49 -6.40
CA TYR A 338 24.97 11.33 -5.64
C TYR A 338 26.08 10.54 -4.93
N LEU A 339 25.97 9.22 -4.82
CA LEU A 339 26.89 8.37 -4.08
C LEU A 339 28.10 7.95 -4.93
N ASP A 340 29.29 7.92 -4.33
CA ASP A 340 30.51 7.32 -4.93
C ASP A 340 30.51 5.80 -4.74
N LYS A 341 30.08 5.36 -3.58
CA LYS A 341 29.91 3.96 -3.22
C LYS A 341 28.52 3.77 -2.64
N ILE A 342 27.81 2.77 -3.10
CA ILE A 342 26.43 2.48 -2.69
C ILE A 342 26.45 1.31 -1.73
N PRO A 343 26.05 1.51 -0.45
CA PRO A 343 25.93 0.42 0.50
C PRO A 343 24.73 -0.46 0.15
N VAL A 344 24.91 -1.77 0.33
CA VAL A 344 23.88 -2.81 0.15
C VAL A 344 23.95 -3.76 1.33
N CYS A 345 22.84 -3.99 2.03
CA CYS A 345 22.77 -4.97 3.10
C CYS A 345 22.55 -6.36 2.49
N THR A 346 23.58 -7.23 2.55
CA THR A 346 23.58 -8.55 1.93
C THR A 346 23.23 -9.67 2.88
N GLN A 347 23.55 -9.51 4.17
CA GLN A 347 23.31 -10.48 5.24
C GLN A 347 23.01 -9.77 6.55
N TYR A 348 22.48 -10.51 7.52
CA TYR A 348 22.41 -10.09 8.93
C TYR A 348 23.38 -10.90 9.78
N LEU A 349 23.93 -10.28 10.83
CA LEU A 349 24.59 -10.99 11.90
C LEU A 349 23.58 -11.20 13.04
N LEU A 350 23.31 -12.47 13.34
CA LEU A 350 22.49 -12.88 14.49
C LEU A 350 23.40 -13.64 15.47
N GLN A 351 23.55 -13.11 16.69
CA GLN A 351 24.42 -13.70 17.73
C GLN A 351 25.88 -13.93 17.26
N GLY A 352 26.31 -13.13 16.27
CA GLY A 352 27.66 -13.21 15.68
C GLY A 352 27.75 -14.05 14.43
N GLU A 353 26.73 -14.83 14.09
CA GLU A 353 26.71 -15.67 12.90
C GLU A 353 26.02 -14.98 11.72
N PRO A 354 26.57 -14.99 10.52
CA PRO A 354 25.96 -14.42 9.33
C PRO A 354 24.79 -15.28 8.83
N THR A 355 23.73 -14.61 8.43
CA THR A 355 22.56 -15.25 7.79
C THR A 355 21.99 -14.38 6.65
N ASP A 356 21.54 -15.01 5.59
CA ASP A 356 20.80 -14.40 4.49
C ASP A 356 19.30 -14.74 4.54
N ASN A 357 18.88 -15.54 5.53
CA ASN A 357 17.49 -15.82 5.82
C ASN A 357 16.89 -14.71 6.70
N PHE A 358 15.70 -14.25 6.33
CA PHE A 358 14.97 -13.28 7.15
C PHE A 358 14.49 -13.94 8.45
N PRO A 359 14.92 -13.45 9.62
CA PRO A 359 14.64 -14.11 10.88
C PRO A 359 13.23 -13.79 11.39
N PHE A 360 12.76 -14.58 12.34
CA PHE A 360 11.52 -14.28 13.05
C PHE A 360 11.56 -12.85 13.66
N PRO A 361 10.46 -12.07 13.62
CA PRO A 361 10.46 -10.65 13.97
C PRO A 361 11.11 -10.28 15.30
N ALA A 362 10.96 -11.10 16.34
CA ALA A 362 11.59 -10.83 17.65
C ALA A 362 13.13 -10.82 17.59
N ALA A 363 13.73 -11.59 16.69
CA ALA A 363 15.19 -11.65 16.55
C ALA A 363 15.76 -10.44 15.78
N LEU A 364 14.93 -9.72 15.01
CA LEU A 364 15.36 -8.54 14.25
C LEU A 364 15.91 -7.41 15.14
N HIS A 365 15.46 -7.30 16.38
CA HIS A 365 15.97 -6.30 17.33
C HIS A 365 17.45 -6.49 17.68
N ALA A 366 17.97 -7.71 17.58
CA ALA A 366 19.36 -8.03 17.84
C ALA A 366 20.21 -8.18 16.57
N ALA A 367 19.57 -8.15 15.39
CA ALA A 367 20.23 -8.28 14.11
C ALA A 367 21.08 -7.05 13.79
N LYS A 368 22.24 -7.27 13.17
CA LYS A 368 23.12 -6.20 12.65
C LYS A 368 23.31 -6.40 11.14
N PRO A 369 23.31 -5.32 10.33
CA PRO A 369 23.50 -5.44 8.90
C PRO A 369 24.95 -5.77 8.55
N VAL A 370 25.16 -6.62 7.54
CA VAL A 370 26.43 -6.80 6.85
C VAL A 370 26.35 -6.05 5.54
N LEU A 371 27.17 -5.03 5.38
CA LEU A 371 27.15 -4.16 4.22
C LEU A 371 28.24 -4.51 3.21
N GLN A 372 27.86 -4.59 1.95
CA GLN A 372 28.76 -4.57 0.81
C GLN A 372 28.62 -3.21 0.10
N TYR A 373 29.71 -2.72 -0.49
CA TYR A 373 29.72 -1.44 -1.20
C TYR A 373 29.94 -1.67 -2.69
N LEU A 374 29.02 -1.20 -3.51
CA LEU A 374 29.11 -1.21 -4.97
C LEU A 374 29.52 0.16 -5.49
N ASP A 375 30.02 0.22 -6.72
CA ASP A 375 30.37 1.49 -7.35
C ASP A 375 29.13 2.30 -7.68
N GLY A 376 29.17 3.60 -7.38
CA GLY A 376 28.15 4.57 -7.82
C GLY A 376 28.43 5.08 -9.22
N TRP A 377 27.44 5.65 -9.86
CA TRP A 377 27.54 6.19 -11.23
C TRP A 377 27.75 7.69 -11.31
N LYS A 378 27.51 8.46 -10.26
CA LYS A 378 27.82 9.89 -10.12
C LYS A 378 27.38 10.78 -11.28
N CYS A 379 26.31 10.44 -11.97
CA CYS A 379 25.73 11.24 -13.02
C CYS A 379 24.20 11.14 -12.99
N ASP A 380 23.54 12.14 -13.55
CA ASP A 380 22.09 12.14 -13.71
C ASP A 380 21.68 11.09 -14.76
N ILE A 381 20.78 10.20 -14.38
CA ILE A 381 20.21 9.15 -15.21
C ILE A 381 18.72 9.39 -15.54
N SER A 382 18.14 10.51 -15.13
CA SER A 382 16.71 10.78 -15.24
C SER A 382 16.19 10.82 -16.68
N SER A 383 17.06 11.14 -17.64
CA SER A 383 16.75 11.17 -19.07
C SER A 383 16.97 9.85 -19.81
N VAL A 384 17.56 8.84 -19.15
CA VAL A 384 17.84 7.53 -19.77
C VAL A 384 16.53 6.77 -19.99
N ARG A 385 16.38 6.13 -21.15
CA ARG A 385 15.17 5.37 -21.52
C ARG A 385 15.45 3.95 -22.02
N THR A 386 16.72 3.58 -22.23
CA THR A 386 17.12 2.23 -22.62
C THR A 386 18.11 1.64 -21.61
N TRP A 387 18.16 0.34 -21.53
CA TRP A 387 19.08 -0.37 -20.63
C TRP A 387 20.55 -0.11 -20.99
N GLU A 388 20.82 -0.09 -22.27
CA GLU A 388 22.17 0.07 -22.84
C GLU A 388 22.77 1.45 -22.55
N ASP A 389 21.92 2.47 -22.41
CA ASP A 389 22.35 3.85 -22.13
C ASP A 389 22.58 4.12 -20.63
N LEU A 390 22.19 3.17 -19.75
CA LEU A 390 22.52 3.28 -18.34
C LEU A 390 24.04 3.18 -18.12
N PRO A 391 24.63 3.99 -17.23
CA PRO A 391 26.00 3.81 -16.80
C PRO A 391 26.26 2.36 -16.33
N LYS A 392 27.44 1.82 -16.68
CA LYS A 392 27.78 0.43 -16.34
C LYS A 392 27.60 0.13 -14.84
N ALA A 393 28.01 1.05 -13.96
CA ALA A 393 27.84 0.89 -12.51
C ALA A 393 26.35 0.77 -12.11
N ALA A 394 25.45 1.51 -12.78
CA ALA A 394 24.01 1.42 -12.52
C ALA A 394 23.44 0.06 -13.02
N GLN A 395 23.89 -0.41 -14.20
CA GLN A 395 23.53 -1.75 -14.70
C GLN A 395 24.03 -2.85 -13.74
N ASP A 396 25.26 -2.73 -13.25
CA ASP A 396 25.87 -3.70 -12.33
C ASP A 396 25.12 -3.72 -10.99
N TYR A 397 24.69 -2.56 -10.49
CA TYR A 397 23.85 -2.44 -9.29
C TYR A 397 22.52 -3.17 -9.45
N VAL A 398 21.79 -2.93 -10.55
CA VAL A 398 20.52 -3.59 -10.84
C VAL A 398 20.70 -5.10 -10.98
N THR A 399 21.72 -5.54 -11.72
CA THR A 399 22.01 -6.97 -11.94
C THR A 399 22.42 -7.67 -10.65
N PHE A 400 23.17 -6.97 -9.78
CA PHE A 400 23.53 -7.50 -8.47
C PHE A 400 22.29 -7.76 -7.60
N ILE A 401 21.35 -6.79 -7.54
CA ILE A 401 20.08 -6.94 -6.81
C ILE A 401 19.28 -8.11 -7.39
N GLU A 402 19.09 -8.15 -8.72
CA GLU A 402 18.36 -9.19 -9.43
C GLU A 402 18.85 -10.59 -9.07
N THR A 403 20.18 -10.76 -9.12
CA THR A 403 20.83 -12.03 -8.75
C THR A 403 20.62 -12.38 -7.29
N ALA A 404 20.77 -11.40 -6.39
CA ALA A 404 20.67 -11.61 -4.95
C ALA A 404 19.25 -11.96 -4.49
N ILE A 405 18.22 -11.38 -5.11
CA ILE A 405 16.81 -11.66 -4.77
C ILE A 405 16.22 -12.84 -5.55
N GLY A 406 16.90 -13.32 -6.59
CA GLY A 406 16.46 -14.47 -7.39
C GLY A 406 15.19 -14.22 -8.21
N CYS A 407 14.90 -12.97 -8.57
CA CYS A 407 13.70 -12.59 -9.32
C CYS A 407 14.05 -11.53 -10.38
N PRO A 408 13.63 -11.70 -11.66
CA PRO A 408 14.00 -10.79 -12.72
C PRO A 408 13.49 -9.36 -12.48
N ILE A 409 14.34 -8.36 -12.72
CA ILE A 409 13.99 -6.95 -12.67
C ILE A 409 13.61 -6.49 -14.07
N THR A 410 12.32 -6.44 -14.36
CA THR A 410 11.77 -6.08 -15.67
C THR A 410 11.66 -4.57 -15.85
N TYR A 411 11.33 -3.83 -14.77
CA TYR A 411 11.10 -2.40 -14.82
C TYR A 411 12.12 -1.68 -13.95
N VAL A 412 12.82 -0.67 -14.51
CA VAL A 412 13.79 0.15 -13.79
C VAL A 412 13.41 1.61 -13.89
N SER A 413 13.01 2.22 -12.78
CA SER A 413 12.61 3.62 -12.74
C SER A 413 13.83 4.52 -12.49
N VAL A 414 14.01 5.50 -13.35
CA VAL A 414 15.12 6.46 -13.36
C VAL A 414 14.68 7.91 -13.08
N GLY A 415 13.44 8.12 -12.67
CA GLY A 415 12.88 9.44 -12.34
C GLY A 415 11.44 9.35 -11.86
N PRO A 416 10.79 10.43 -11.43
CA PRO A 416 9.46 10.44 -10.86
C PRO A 416 8.32 10.37 -11.88
N GLU A 417 8.57 10.71 -13.14
CA GLU A 417 7.56 10.84 -14.18
C GLU A 417 7.15 9.48 -14.75
N ARG A 418 5.96 9.40 -15.33
CA ARG A 418 5.37 8.16 -15.86
C ARG A 418 6.30 7.46 -16.87
N ASP A 419 6.92 8.22 -17.75
CA ASP A 419 7.80 7.74 -18.82
C ASP A 419 9.26 7.54 -18.41
N SER A 420 9.64 7.94 -17.17
CA SER A 420 10.99 7.78 -16.63
C SER A 420 11.21 6.35 -16.14
N ILE A 421 11.00 5.38 -17.03
CA ILE A 421 11.12 3.96 -16.75
C ILE A 421 11.76 3.23 -17.94
N ILE A 422 12.65 2.30 -17.63
CA ILE A 422 13.30 1.41 -18.58
C ILE A 422 12.63 0.03 -18.44
N ILE A 423 12.17 -0.53 -19.55
CA ILE A 423 11.63 -1.89 -19.61
C ILE A 423 12.73 -2.79 -20.18
N ARG A 424 13.20 -3.74 -19.35
CA ARG A 424 14.18 -4.75 -19.75
C ARG A 424 13.42 -5.93 -20.38
N LYS A 425 13.84 -6.32 -21.57
CA LYS A 425 13.29 -7.47 -22.31
C LYS A 425 14.10 -8.73 -22.05
#